data_02d2851500cc2aec9675dfa6d5ee3e23
#
_entry.id   02d2851500cc2aec9675dfa6d5ee3e23
#
_cell.length_a   1.000
_cell.length_b   1.000
_cell.length_c   1.000
_cell.angle_alpha   90.00
_cell.angle_beta   90.00
_cell.angle_gamma   90.00
#
_symmetry.space_group_name_H-M   'P 1'
#
loop_
_entity.id
_entity.type
_entity.pdbx_description
1 polymer ?
#
loop_
_entity_poly.entity_id
_entity_poly.type
_entity_poly.pdbx_seq_one_letter_code
_entity_poly.pdbx_strand_id
1 'polypeptide(L)'
;MKNLLIFSLPLLLIIGVLPSCKEHKKTKKDTSINVKVLSVESVLMNKVVEYSGNILPYKTIKQGFMVSGKIQNVYVQNGDYIEQGQMMASLDPTDYQFAVDAALAQFDDAAKEYVRLKSMYDKGSLTQSDYDKVTADVEEAEANYGYKKRQLSETKLYAAHSGYVVSEGVQPGEVISQGMPLFGIVYTDTVYAEAAVPEQEINFFFEDMIVELYAPALNE
;
A
#
# COMPACT_ATOMS: atom_id res chain seq x y z
N MET A 1 76.95 -50.54 64.36
CA MET A 1 77.75 -51.82 64.56
C MET A 1 78.44 -52.11 63.24
N LYS A 2 79.70 -51.95 63.24
CA LYS A 2 80.70 -52.96 62.76
C LYS A 2 80.67 -53.22 61.26
N ASN A 3 81.60 -52.80 60.65
CA ASN A 3 83.00 -53.22 60.30
C ASN A 3 83.05 -53.53 58.81
N LEU A 4 83.91 -53.04 58.09
CA LEU A 4 85.38 -52.91 58.09
C LEU A 4 85.98 -53.70 56.92
N LEU A 5 86.93 -53.14 56.33
CA LEU A 5 88.14 -53.68 55.68
C LEU A 5 88.09 -54.08 54.21
N ILE A 6 88.73 -53.27 53.37
CA ILE A 6 90.21 -53.29 53.07
C ILE A 6 90.54 -54.28 51.95
N PHE A 7 91.30 -53.83 51.05
CA PHE A 7 92.44 -54.32 50.25
C PHE A 7 92.20 -54.07 48.71
N SER A 8 92.94 -53.23 48.19
CA SER A 8 94.32 -53.08 47.71
C SER A 8 94.41 -53.25 46.17
N LEU A 9 94.83 -52.24 45.59
CA LEU A 9 95.80 -52.00 44.46
C LEU A 9 96.32 -53.32 43.71
N PRO A 10 96.72 -53.29 42.43
CA PRO A 10 97.26 -52.16 41.61
C PRO A 10 96.89 -52.13 40.10
N LEU A 11 97.10 -51.02 39.52
CA LEU A 11 97.90 -50.65 38.31
C LEU A 11 97.78 -51.58 37.09
N LEU A 12 97.08 -51.05 36.04
CA LEU A 12 97.71 -51.14 34.70
C LEU A 12 97.17 -50.03 33.76
N LEU A 13 98.13 -49.33 33.28
CA LEU A 13 98.05 -48.27 32.29
C LEU A 13 97.66 -48.89 30.95
N ILE A 14 96.57 -48.50 30.38
CA ILE A 14 96.26 -48.71 28.95
C ILE A 14 95.74 -47.40 28.40
N ILE A 15 96.55 -46.76 27.60
CA ILE A 15 96.31 -45.59 26.77
C ILE A 15 95.33 -46.09 25.65
N GLY A 16 94.12 -45.75 25.76
CA GLY A 16 93.10 -45.93 24.73
C GLY A 16 92.72 -44.57 24.05
N VAL A 17 93.13 -44.44 22.83
CA VAL A 17 92.84 -43.31 21.95
C VAL A 17 91.33 -43.24 21.80
N LEU A 18 90.65 -42.21 22.34
CA LEU A 18 89.28 -41.90 22.09
C LEU A 18 89.13 -41.12 20.79
N PRO A 19 88.38 -41.57 19.81
CA PRO A 19 88.01 -40.74 18.65
C PRO A 19 87.05 -39.65 19.08
N SER A 20 87.50 -38.41 18.99
CA SER A 20 86.67 -37.21 19.18
C SER A 20 85.54 -37.21 18.14
N CYS A 21 84.29 -37.56 18.54
CA CYS A 21 83.12 -37.27 17.75
C CYS A 21 82.95 -35.77 17.61
N LYS A 22 83.32 -35.25 16.48
CA LYS A 22 82.97 -33.89 16.06
C LYS A 22 81.44 -33.92 15.81
N GLU A 23 80.71 -33.31 16.71
CA GLU A 23 79.32 -32.98 16.55
C GLU A 23 79.17 -32.03 15.37
N HIS A 24 78.72 -32.56 14.24
CA HIS A 24 78.37 -31.78 13.11
C HIS A 24 77.11 -30.96 13.49
N LYS A 25 77.29 -29.73 13.92
CA LYS A 25 76.22 -28.75 13.95
C LYS A 25 75.68 -28.62 12.53
N LYS A 26 74.54 -29.34 12.30
CA LYS A 26 73.74 -29.05 11.10
C LYS A 26 73.31 -27.58 11.16
N THR A 27 74.06 -26.72 10.46
CA THR A 27 73.57 -25.38 10.16
C THR A 27 72.25 -25.52 9.43
N LYS A 28 71.15 -25.25 10.13
CA LYS A 28 69.88 -25.03 9.46
C LYS A 28 70.10 -23.94 8.46
N LYS A 29 70.15 -24.31 7.20
CA LYS A 29 70.11 -23.36 6.11
C LYS A 29 68.76 -22.66 6.23
N ASP A 30 68.75 -21.47 6.83
CA ASP A 30 67.58 -20.60 6.83
C ASP A 30 67.28 -20.25 5.39
N THR A 31 66.37 -21.00 4.81
CA THR A 31 65.85 -20.72 3.49
C THR A 31 64.81 -19.59 3.68
N SER A 32 65.30 -18.43 3.93
CA SER A 32 64.43 -17.24 3.92
C SER A 32 64.00 -17.01 2.49
N ILE A 33 62.72 -17.25 2.24
CA ILE A 33 62.08 -16.90 0.99
C ILE A 33 61.79 -15.39 1.06
N ASN A 34 62.42 -14.65 0.21
CA ASN A 34 62.12 -13.22 0.09
C ASN A 34 60.73 -13.05 -0.55
N VAL A 35 59.76 -12.68 0.26
CA VAL A 35 58.40 -12.36 -0.20
C VAL A 35 58.29 -10.83 -0.25
N LYS A 36 57.79 -10.36 -1.37
CA LYS A 36 57.46 -8.93 -1.51
C LYS A 36 56.07 -8.74 -0.92
N VAL A 37 55.99 -8.09 0.22
CA VAL A 37 54.70 -7.76 0.87
C VAL A 37 54.30 -6.39 0.39
N LEU A 38 53.13 -6.30 -0.19
CA LEU A 38 52.43 -5.04 -0.44
C LEU A 38 51.48 -4.79 0.72
N SER A 39 51.60 -3.66 1.37
CA SER A 39 50.59 -3.21 2.32
C SER A 39 49.38 -2.78 1.52
N VAL A 40 48.23 -3.45 1.77
CA VAL A 40 46.94 -3.06 1.22
C VAL A 40 46.34 -2.02 2.16
N GLU A 41 46.23 -0.80 1.69
CA GLU A 41 45.44 0.21 2.38
C GLU A 41 43.97 -0.04 2.11
N SER A 42 43.16 -0.09 3.17
CA SER A 42 41.71 -0.13 3.01
C SER A 42 41.20 1.25 2.60
N VAL A 43 40.77 1.38 1.38
CA VAL A 43 40.09 2.57 0.89
C VAL A 43 38.59 2.36 1.03
N LEU A 44 37.93 3.27 1.72
CA LEU A 44 36.47 3.32 1.73
C LEU A 44 35.99 3.72 0.33
N MET A 45 35.46 2.78 -0.41
CA MET A 45 34.80 3.04 -1.68
C MET A 45 33.30 3.16 -1.44
N ASN A 46 32.75 4.30 -1.80
CA ASN A 46 31.28 4.41 -1.88
C ASN A 46 30.82 3.53 -3.04
N LYS A 47 30.17 2.43 -2.72
CA LYS A 47 29.53 1.57 -3.71
C LYS A 47 28.17 2.20 -4.05
N VAL A 48 28.05 2.73 -5.25
CA VAL A 48 26.73 3.08 -5.81
C VAL A 48 26.09 1.80 -6.31
N VAL A 49 24.90 1.52 -5.88
CA VAL A 49 24.12 0.35 -6.29
C VAL A 49 22.85 0.86 -6.94
N GLU A 50 22.57 0.36 -8.13
CA GLU A 50 21.38 0.75 -8.91
C GLU A 50 20.39 -0.41 -8.94
N TYR A 51 19.13 -0.11 -8.66
CA TYR A 51 18.02 -1.06 -8.74
C TYR A 51 16.96 -0.54 -9.69
N SER A 52 16.42 -1.43 -10.50
CA SER A 52 15.23 -1.11 -11.29
C SER A 52 14.01 -1.15 -10.40
N GLY A 53 13.15 -0.15 -10.54
CA GLY A 53 11.92 -0.02 -9.75
C GLY A 53 10.77 0.50 -10.59
N ASN A 54 9.59 0.54 -9.97
CA ASN A 54 8.37 1.10 -10.53
C ASN A 54 7.94 2.30 -9.71
N ILE A 55 7.37 3.29 -10.38
CA ILE A 55 6.68 4.40 -9.72
C ILE A 55 5.22 4.01 -9.58
N LEU A 56 4.74 3.99 -8.35
CA LEU A 56 3.36 3.66 -8.00
C LEU A 56 2.67 4.89 -7.41
N PRO A 57 1.39 5.08 -7.70
CA PRO A 57 0.63 6.16 -7.08
C PRO A 57 0.46 5.91 -5.58
N TYR A 58 0.46 6.97 -4.80
CA TYR A 58 0.21 6.90 -3.35
C TYR A 58 -1.11 6.21 -3.03
N LYS A 59 -2.15 6.53 -3.78
CA LYS A 59 -3.50 6.01 -3.54
C LYS A 59 -4.28 5.92 -4.83
N THR A 60 -5.03 4.83 -4.97
CA THR A 60 -6.05 4.66 -6.00
C THR A 60 -7.40 4.49 -5.30
N ILE A 61 -8.35 5.37 -5.59
CA ILE A 61 -9.72 5.25 -5.08
C ILE A 61 -10.60 4.67 -6.17
N LYS A 62 -11.20 3.52 -5.87
CA LYS A 62 -12.19 2.89 -6.76
C LYS A 62 -13.55 3.49 -6.51
N GLN A 63 -14.24 3.88 -7.58
CA GLN A 63 -15.58 4.45 -7.56
C GLN A 63 -16.54 3.69 -8.48
N GLY A 64 -17.79 3.62 -8.06
CA GLY A 64 -18.89 3.04 -8.82
C GLY A 64 -20.20 3.63 -8.37
N PHE A 65 -21.28 3.27 -9.06
CA PHE A 65 -22.61 3.74 -8.73
C PHE A 65 -23.16 3.10 -7.45
N MET A 66 -23.88 3.88 -6.65
CA MET A 66 -24.56 3.42 -5.45
C MET A 66 -25.95 2.85 -5.73
N VAL A 67 -26.32 2.75 -7.01
CA VAL A 67 -27.56 2.13 -7.51
C VAL A 67 -27.24 1.29 -8.75
N SER A 68 -28.05 0.28 -9.04
CA SER A 68 -27.90 -0.55 -10.24
C SER A 68 -28.58 0.10 -11.44
N GLY A 69 -28.15 -0.23 -12.64
CA GLY A 69 -28.81 0.27 -13.85
C GLY A 69 -27.98 0.07 -15.10
N LYS A 70 -28.52 0.54 -16.22
CA LYS A 70 -27.85 0.52 -17.52
C LYS A 70 -27.07 1.82 -17.70
N ILE A 71 -25.80 1.71 -18.08
CA ILE A 71 -24.96 2.89 -18.37
C ILE A 71 -25.52 3.58 -19.62
N GLN A 72 -25.84 4.87 -19.47
CA GLN A 72 -26.29 5.70 -20.55
C GLN A 72 -25.13 6.40 -21.26
N ASN A 73 -24.27 7.06 -20.47
CA ASN A 73 -23.12 7.78 -20.99
C ASN A 73 -21.90 7.58 -20.09
N VAL A 74 -20.69 7.62 -20.71
CA VAL A 74 -19.40 7.71 -20.06
C VAL A 74 -18.73 8.96 -20.62
N TYR A 75 -18.27 9.86 -19.74
CA TYR A 75 -17.75 11.19 -20.09
C TYR A 75 -16.24 11.30 -19.95
N VAL A 76 -15.59 10.27 -19.41
CA VAL A 76 -14.15 10.24 -19.12
C VAL A 76 -13.53 8.99 -19.71
N GLN A 77 -12.25 9.10 -20.07
CA GLN A 77 -11.46 7.99 -20.61
C GLN A 77 -10.28 7.68 -19.69
N ASN A 78 -9.69 6.49 -19.87
CA ASN A 78 -8.48 6.11 -19.17
C ASN A 78 -7.35 7.10 -19.50
N GLY A 79 -6.72 7.65 -18.47
CA GLY A 79 -5.65 8.65 -18.56
C GLY A 79 -6.12 10.09 -18.49
N ASP A 80 -7.43 10.37 -18.52
CA ASP A 80 -7.94 11.74 -18.38
C ASP A 80 -7.70 12.27 -16.96
N TYR A 81 -7.31 13.54 -16.86
CA TYR A 81 -7.33 14.26 -15.59
C TYR A 81 -8.73 14.81 -15.33
N ILE A 82 -9.24 14.55 -14.14
CA ILE A 82 -10.56 15.00 -13.69
C ILE A 82 -10.47 15.84 -12.41
N GLU A 83 -11.40 16.76 -12.27
CA GLU A 83 -11.55 17.56 -11.06
C GLU A 83 -12.62 16.97 -10.13
N GLN A 84 -12.48 17.23 -8.84
CA GLN A 84 -13.50 16.84 -7.85
C GLN A 84 -14.86 17.44 -8.24
N GLY A 85 -15.91 16.60 -8.23
CA GLY A 85 -17.26 16.99 -8.64
C GLY A 85 -17.52 16.94 -10.15
N GLN A 86 -16.54 16.61 -10.97
CA GLN A 86 -16.74 16.39 -12.40
C GLN A 86 -17.54 15.12 -12.64
N MET A 87 -18.51 15.17 -13.55
CA MET A 87 -19.34 14.01 -13.90
C MET A 87 -18.54 13.03 -14.77
N MET A 88 -18.46 11.78 -14.32
CA MET A 88 -17.70 10.71 -14.97
C MET A 88 -18.58 9.80 -15.83
N ALA A 89 -19.76 9.47 -15.34
CA ALA A 89 -20.71 8.60 -16.06
C ALA A 89 -22.14 8.83 -15.57
N SER A 90 -23.12 8.37 -16.34
CA SER A 90 -24.54 8.39 -15.96
C SER A 90 -25.23 7.08 -16.32
N LEU A 91 -26.15 6.67 -15.47
CA LEU A 91 -27.12 5.60 -15.76
C LEU A 91 -28.35 6.18 -16.46
N ASP A 92 -29.15 5.30 -17.07
CA ASP A 92 -30.51 5.64 -17.51
C ASP A 92 -31.37 5.99 -16.29
N PRO A 93 -31.83 7.23 -16.13
CA PRO A 93 -32.57 7.67 -14.96
C PRO A 93 -34.08 7.39 -15.02
N THR A 94 -34.58 6.82 -16.12
CA THR A 94 -36.01 6.80 -16.43
C THR A 94 -36.83 6.18 -15.33
N ASP A 95 -36.50 4.96 -14.89
CA ASP A 95 -37.25 4.25 -13.86
C ASP A 95 -37.11 4.96 -12.50
N TYR A 96 -35.98 5.55 -12.21
CA TYR A 96 -35.74 6.33 -11.00
C TYR A 96 -36.57 7.61 -10.98
N GLN A 97 -36.71 8.28 -12.14
CA GLN A 97 -37.56 9.46 -12.27
C GLN A 97 -39.01 9.12 -12.03
N PHE A 98 -39.55 8.01 -12.62
CA PHE A 98 -40.89 7.56 -12.36
C PHE A 98 -41.14 7.23 -10.88
N ALA A 99 -40.16 6.63 -10.22
CA ALA A 99 -40.27 6.34 -8.78
C ALA A 99 -40.27 7.64 -7.93
N VAL A 100 -39.55 8.66 -8.33
CA VAL A 100 -39.60 9.99 -7.68
C VAL A 100 -40.95 10.65 -7.88
N ASP A 101 -41.48 10.66 -9.12
CA ASP A 101 -42.76 11.28 -9.44
C ASP A 101 -43.93 10.62 -8.71
N ALA A 102 -43.89 9.28 -8.59
CA ALA A 102 -44.90 8.54 -7.82
C ALA A 102 -44.82 8.84 -6.31
N ALA A 103 -43.59 8.91 -5.74
CA ALA A 103 -43.41 9.22 -4.33
C ALA A 103 -43.74 10.69 -4.02
N LEU A 104 -43.47 11.61 -4.95
CA LEU A 104 -43.89 13.02 -4.82
C LEU A 104 -45.44 13.14 -4.78
N ALA A 105 -46.16 12.43 -5.67
CA ALA A 105 -47.62 12.44 -5.66
C ALA A 105 -48.20 11.92 -4.33
N GLN A 106 -47.58 10.87 -3.75
CA GLN A 106 -47.96 10.37 -2.43
C GLN A 106 -47.69 11.37 -1.31
N PHE A 107 -46.54 12.04 -1.34
CA PHE A 107 -46.22 13.06 -0.37
C PHE A 107 -47.15 14.29 -0.47
N ASP A 108 -47.44 14.76 -1.69
CA ASP A 108 -48.39 15.85 -1.93
C ASP A 108 -49.79 15.55 -1.43
N ASP A 109 -50.27 14.29 -1.56
CA ASP A 109 -51.58 13.88 -1.05
C ASP A 109 -51.57 13.84 0.49
N ALA A 110 -50.57 13.22 1.09
CA ALA A 110 -50.43 13.17 2.55
C ALA A 110 -50.27 14.60 3.15
N ALA A 111 -49.55 15.48 2.50
CA ALA A 111 -49.37 16.87 2.93
C ALA A 111 -50.68 17.66 2.89
N LYS A 112 -51.49 17.49 1.86
CA LYS A 112 -52.84 18.11 1.77
C LYS A 112 -53.75 17.59 2.87
N GLU A 113 -53.74 16.30 3.14
CA GLU A 113 -54.52 15.66 4.20
C GLU A 113 -54.09 16.16 5.58
N TYR A 114 -52.78 16.26 5.82
CA TYR A 114 -52.23 16.84 7.05
C TYR A 114 -52.70 18.27 7.28
N VAL A 115 -52.61 19.15 6.28
CA VAL A 115 -53.09 20.54 6.36
C VAL A 115 -54.56 20.62 6.72
N ARG A 116 -55.39 19.77 6.09
CA ARG A 116 -56.82 19.69 6.34
C ARG A 116 -57.11 19.24 7.76
N LEU A 117 -56.52 18.15 8.22
CA LEU A 117 -56.75 17.56 9.55
C LEU A 117 -56.17 18.42 10.67
N LYS A 118 -55.04 19.08 10.41
CA LYS A 118 -54.46 20.06 11.32
C LYS A 118 -55.44 21.20 11.60
N SER A 119 -56.11 21.74 10.56
CA SER A 119 -57.15 22.78 10.75
C SER A 119 -58.31 22.30 11.58
N MET A 120 -58.72 21.02 11.50
CA MET A 120 -59.77 20.42 12.32
C MET A 120 -59.31 20.21 13.77
N TYR A 121 -58.06 19.76 13.95
CA TYR A 121 -57.44 19.62 15.28
C TYR A 121 -57.35 20.97 16.00
N ASP A 122 -56.86 22.01 15.33
CA ASP A 122 -56.79 23.37 15.86
C ASP A 122 -58.16 23.96 16.30
N LYS A 123 -59.25 23.45 15.67
CA LYS A 123 -60.62 23.80 16.03
C LYS A 123 -61.25 22.86 17.08
N GLY A 124 -60.49 21.95 17.63
CA GLY A 124 -61.00 20.95 18.58
C GLY A 124 -61.94 19.88 18.02
N SER A 125 -61.97 19.70 16.70
CA SER A 125 -62.83 18.76 16.01
C SER A 125 -62.15 17.45 15.60
N LEU A 126 -60.89 17.23 15.99
CA LEU A 126 -60.12 16.03 15.76
C LEU A 126 -59.45 15.57 17.07
N THR A 127 -59.30 14.24 17.24
CA THR A 127 -58.63 13.70 18.41
C THR A 127 -57.11 13.84 18.28
N GLN A 128 -56.39 13.86 19.39
CA GLN A 128 -54.92 13.86 19.41
C GLN A 128 -54.36 12.64 18.62
N SER A 129 -54.96 11.48 18.86
CA SER A 129 -54.53 10.23 18.18
C SER A 129 -54.64 10.30 16.66
N ASP A 130 -55.71 10.90 16.14
CA ASP A 130 -55.89 11.05 14.68
C ASP A 130 -54.92 12.11 14.11
N TYR A 131 -54.66 13.16 14.87
CA TYR A 131 -53.66 14.16 14.51
C TYR A 131 -52.25 13.58 14.47
N ASP A 132 -51.87 12.80 15.50
CA ASP A 132 -50.55 12.14 15.57
C ASP A 132 -50.37 11.16 14.40
N LYS A 133 -51.46 10.43 14.03
CA LYS A 133 -51.42 9.51 12.89
C LYS A 133 -51.13 10.23 11.58
N VAL A 134 -51.89 11.27 11.26
CA VAL A 134 -51.70 11.99 9.99
C VAL A 134 -50.33 12.71 9.93
N THR A 135 -49.82 13.10 11.09
CA THR A 135 -48.45 13.64 11.20
C THR A 135 -47.41 12.59 10.85
N ALA A 136 -47.55 11.37 11.37
CA ALA A 136 -46.67 10.26 11.02
C ALA A 136 -46.78 9.87 9.54
N ASP A 137 -48.00 9.88 8.99
CA ASP A 137 -48.24 9.54 7.56
C ASP A 137 -47.55 10.53 6.61
N VAL A 138 -47.55 11.83 6.90
CA VAL A 138 -46.88 12.83 6.06
C VAL A 138 -45.36 12.74 6.23
N GLU A 139 -44.83 12.49 7.41
CA GLU A 139 -43.43 12.30 7.66
C GLU A 139 -42.86 11.06 6.94
N GLU A 140 -43.65 9.93 6.92
CA GLU A 140 -43.29 8.74 6.17
C GLU A 140 -43.27 9.01 4.66
N ALA A 141 -44.25 9.68 4.13
CA ALA A 141 -44.33 10.01 2.71
C ALA A 141 -43.18 10.96 2.28
N GLU A 142 -42.84 11.95 3.11
CA GLU A 142 -41.70 12.86 2.88
C GLU A 142 -40.37 12.10 2.88
N ALA A 143 -40.18 11.20 3.85
CA ALA A 143 -38.97 10.38 3.93
C ALA A 143 -38.81 9.47 2.71
N ASN A 144 -39.92 8.85 2.24
CA ASN A 144 -39.94 8.01 1.04
C ASN A 144 -39.59 8.84 -0.21
N TYR A 145 -40.20 10.01 -0.38
CA TYR A 145 -39.89 10.92 -1.48
C TYR A 145 -38.40 11.31 -1.46
N GLY A 146 -37.87 11.70 -0.31
CA GLY A 146 -36.47 12.02 -0.12
C GLY A 146 -35.52 10.86 -0.49
N TYR A 147 -35.90 9.65 -0.12
CA TYR A 147 -35.15 8.45 -0.46
C TYR A 147 -35.11 8.20 -1.98
N LYS A 148 -36.25 8.29 -2.67
CA LYS A 148 -36.33 8.13 -4.13
C LYS A 148 -35.55 9.21 -4.87
N LYS A 149 -35.65 10.45 -4.41
CA LYS A 149 -34.86 11.57 -4.95
C LYS A 149 -33.36 11.35 -4.83
N ARG A 150 -32.89 10.81 -3.70
CA ARG A 150 -31.50 10.43 -3.54
C ARG A 150 -31.10 9.31 -4.51
N GLN A 151 -31.91 8.25 -4.65
CA GLN A 151 -31.64 7.18 -5.62
C GLN A 151 -31.50 7.73 -7.05
N LEU A 152 -32.34 8.69 -7.45
CA LEU A 152 -32.21 9.35 -8.73
C LEU A 152 -30.92 10.15 -8.84
N SER A 153 -30.48 10.84 -7.79
CA SER A 153 -29.21 11.56 -7.81
C SER A 153 -28.01 10.60 -7.97
N GLU A 154 -28.08 9.41 -7.40
CA GLU A 154 -27.04 8.37 -7.47
C GLU A 154 -26.96 7.69 -8.87
N THR A 155 -27.88 8.02 -9.81
CA THR A 155 -27.73 7.64 -11.22
C THR A 155 -26.64 8.43 -11.96
N LYS A 156 -26.08 9.46 -11.33
CA LYS A 156 -24.99 10.27 -11.85
C LYS A 156 -23.74 10.05 -10.99
N LEU A 157 -22.66 9.61 -11.61
CA LEU A 157 -21.39 9.38 -10.92
C LEU A 157 -20.49 10.60 -11.08
N TYR A 158 -20.14 11.19 -9.95
CA TYR A 158 -19.21 12.33 -9.89
C TYR A 158 -17.89 11.91 -9.25
N ALA A 159 -16.81 12.52 -9.69
CA ALA A 159 -15.48 12.32 -9.11
C ALA A 159 -15.46 12.78 -7.64
N ALA A 160 -15.13 11.88 -6.74
CA ALA A 160 -15.00 12.22 -5.31
C ALA A 160 -13.77 13.09 -5.04
N HIS A 161 -12.76 12.99 -5.89
CA HIS A 161 -11.49 13.72 -5.79
C HIS A 161 -10.92 13.99 -7.17
N SER A 162 -10.04 14.98 -7.26
CA SER A 162 -9.25 15.24 -8.47
C SER A 162 -8.15 14.19 -8.65
N GLY A 163 -7.79 13.87 -9.89
CA GLY A 163 -6.74 12.91 -10.21
C GLY A 163 -6.87 12.35 -11.62
N TYR A 164 -6.08 11.36 -11.95
CA TYR A 164 -6.13 10.68 -13.24
C TYR A 164 -7.03 9.45 -13.19
N VAL A 165 -7.84 9.28 -14.23
CA VAL A 165 -8.78 8.15 -14.34
C VAL A 165 -8.05 6.90 -14.81
N VAL A 166 -8.26 5.79 -14.09
CA VAL A 166 -7.99 4.44 -14.57
C VAL A 166 -9.34 3.73 -14.72
N SER A 167 -9.75 3.51 -15.96
CA SER A 167 -11.02 2.85 -16.27
C SER A 167 -10.86 1.34 -16.28
N GLU A 168 -11.84 0.64 -15.73
CA GLU A 168 -11.94 -0.83 -15.81
C GLU A 168 -12.64 -1.31 -17.10
N GLY A 169 -12.85 -0.42 -18.10
CA GLY A 169 -13.37 -0.80 -19.41
C GLY A 169 -14.89 -0.71 -19.55
N VAL A 170 -15.49 0.21 -18.85
CA VAL A 170 -16.94 0.44 -18.84
C VAL A 170 -17.44 1.07 -20.14
N GLN A 171 -18.52 0.54 -20.72
CA GLN A 171 -19.10 1.02 -21.97
C GLN A 171 -20.56 1.42 -21.83
N PRO A 172 -21.02 2.43 -22.62
CA PRO A 172 -22.45 2.71 -22.73
C PRO A 172 -23.25 1.50 -23.18
N GLY A 173 -24.39 1.28 -22.54
CA GLY A 173 -25.27 0.12 -22.80
C GLY A 173 -25.05 -1.06 -21.86
N GLU A 174 -24.00 -1.08 -21.09
CA GLU A 174 -23.70 -2.12 -20.10
C GLU A 174 -24.60 -2.00 -18.87
N VAL A 175 -24.95 -3.12 -18.26
CA VAL A 175 -25.76 -3.17 -17.03
C VAL A 175 -24.83 -3.44 -15.85
N ILE A 176 -24.89 -2.57 -14.85
CA ILE A 176 -24.03 -2.66 -13.67
C ILE A 176 -24.85 -2.90 -12.40
N SER A 177 -24.20 -3.50 -11.42
CA SER A 177 -24.74 -3.70 -10.08
C SER A 177 -24.29 -2.59 -9.12
N GLN A 178 -25.11 -2.36 -8.10
CA GLN A 178 -24.78 -1.42 -7.03
C GLN A 178 -23.43 -1.75 -6.38
N GLY A 179 -22.58 -0.74 -6.20
CA GLY A 179 -21.29 -0.87 -5.52
C GLY A 179 -20.18 -1.52 -6.37
N MET A 180 -20.46 -1.88 -7.63
CA MET A 180 -19.43 -2.39 -8.54
C MET A 180 -18.42 -1.29 -8.86
N PRO A 181 -17.11 -1.51 -8.63
CA PRO A 181 -16.09 -0.52 -8.98
C PRO A 181 -15.95 -0.41 -10.50
N LEU A 182 -16.04 0.79 -11.02
CA LEU A 182 -16.02 1.07 -12.47
C LEU A 182 -14.82 1.92 -12.88
N PHE A 183 -14.41 2.83 -12.02
CA PHE A 183 -13.30 3.75 -12.25
C PHE A 183 -12.36 3.75 -11.05
N GLY A 184 -11.05 3.81 -11.31
CA GLY A 184 -10.04 4.17 -10.35
C GLY A 184 -9.64 5.63 -10.54
N ILE A 185 -9.54 6.40 -9.46
CA ILE A 185 -8.94 7.73 -9.49
C ILE A 185 -7.59 7.63 -8.80
N VAL A 186 -6.54 7.95 -9.54
CA VAL A 186 -5.15 7.87 -9.10
C VAL A 186 -4.66 9.25 -8.70
N TYR A 187 -4.12 9.35 -7.50
CA TYR A 187 -3.45 10.55 -7.02
C TYR A 187 -1.99 10.55 -7.46
N THR A 188 -1.55 11.65 -8.05
CA THR A 188 -0.18 11.81 -8.53
C THR A 188 0.62 12.87 -7.78
N ASP A 189 0.00 13.58 -6.82
CA ASP A 189 0.69 14.57 -5.99
C ASP A 189 1.80 13.96 -5.14
N THR A 190 1.62 12.70 -4.77
CA THR A 190 2.62 11.90 -4.07
C THR A 190 2.69 10.53 -4.73
N VAL A 191 3.91 10.06 -4.97
CA VAL A 191 4.17 8.75 -5.56
C VAL A 191 5.15 7.98 -4.71
N TYR A 192 5.12 6.65 -4.79
CA TYR A 192 6.13 5.77 -4.24
C TYR A 192 7.01 5.24 -5.34
N ALA A 193 8.29 5.13 -5.05
CA ALA A 193 9.20 4.32 -5.83
C ALA A 193 9.38 2.99 -5.12
N GLU A 194 9.03 1.90 -5.78
CA GLU A 194 9.20 0.54 -5.28
C GLU A 194 10.29 -0.14 -6.08
N ALA A 195 11.33 -0.65 -5.40
CA ALA A 195 12.39 -1.40 -5.99
C ALA A 195 12.59 -2.74 -5.26
N ALA A 196 12.87 -3.79 -6.02
CA ALA A 196 13.18 -5.10 -5.45
C ALA A 196 14.68 -5.16 -5.10
N VAL A 197 14.97 -5.29 -3.80
CA VAL A 197 16.35 -5.42 -3.30
C VAL A 197 16.63 -6.89 -2.99
N PRO A 198 17.77 -7.45 -3.46
CA PRO A 198 18.18 -8.80 -3.10
C PRO A 198 18.36 -8.95 -1.58
N GLU A 199 17.96 -10.08 -1.00
CA GLU A 199 18.05 -10.36 0.43
C GLU A 199 19.47 -10.15 0.99
N GLN A 200 20.49 -10.45 0.19
CA GLN A 200 21.90 -10.32 0.57
C GLN A 200 22.34 -8.86 0.79
N GLU A 201 21.62 -7.91 0.19
CA GLU A 201 21.96 -6.49 0.23
C GLU A 201 21.02 -5.69 1.16
N ILE A 202 19.98 -6.32 1.71
CA ILE A 202 18.98 -5.65 2.55
C ILE A 202 19.58 -4.99 3.80
N ASN A 203 20.70 -5.53 4.31
CA ASN A 203 21.40 -5.00 5.49
C ASN A 203 22.08 -3.63 5.25
N PHE A 204 22.18 -3.19 4.00
CA PHE A 204 22.72 -1.87 3.66
C PHE A 204 21.64 -0.77 3.65
N PHE A 205 20.37 -1.17 3.76
CA PHE A 205 19.23 -0.25 3.76
C PHE A 205 18.72 -0.02 5.18
N PHE A 206 18.42 1.22 5.48
CA PHE A 206 17.85 1.63 6.76
C PHE A 206 16.75 2.68 6.53
N GLU A 207 15.89 2.81 7.50
CA GLU A 207 14.79 3.79 7.48
C GLU A 207 15.37 5.22 7.34
N ASP A 208 14.71 6.08 6.57
CA ASP A 208 15.11 7.45 6.27
C ASP A 208 16.41 7.60 5.45
N MET A 209 16.89 6.55 4.81
CA MET A 209 18.01 6.62 3.89
C MET A 209 17.65 7.47 2.66
N ILE A 210 18.52 8.45 2.34
CA ILE A 210 18.35 9.25 1.13
C ILE A 210 18.77 8.42 -0.08
N VAL A 211 17.86 8.29 -1.04
CA VAL A 211 18.11 7.62 -2.32
C VAL A 211 17.94 8.61 -3.46
N GLU A 212 18.72 8.44 -4.51
CA GLU A 212 18.58 9.19 -5.75
C GLU A 212 17.73 8.38 -6.72
N LEU A 213 16.69 9.01 -7.28
CA LEU A 213 15.78 8.38 -8.20
C LEU A 213 16.00 8.96 -9.60
N TYR A 214 16.35 8.09 -10.54
CA TYR A 214 16.49 8.46 -11.93
C TYR A 214 15.31 7.92 -12.74
N ALA A 215 14.50 8.82 -13.30
CA ALA A 215 13.35 8.49 -14.15
C ALA A 215 13.60 8.95 -15.58
N PRO A 216 14.06 8.06 -16.49
CA PRO A 216 14.42 8.44 -17.87
C PRO A 216 13.26 9.08 -18.66
N ALA A 217 12.03 8.68 -18.34
CA ALA A 217 10.83 9.17 -19.02
C ALA A 217 10.44 10.63 -18.64
N LEU A 218 11.03 11.18 -17.57
CA LEU A 218 10.74 12.52 -17.07
C LEU A 218 11.84 13.55 -17.43
N ASN A 219 12.95 13.09 -18.01
CA ASN A 219 14.06 13.92 -18.45
C ASN A 219 13.91 14.22 -19.96
N GLU A 220 12.98 15.11 -20.33
CA GLU A 220 13.02 15.86 -21.58
C GLU A 220 13.69 17.22 -21.39
#